data_c9910da19ea9cbb352f3132c0e0c5887
#
_entry.id   c9910da19ea9cbb352f3132c0e0c5887
#
_cell.length_a   1.000
_cell.length_b   1.000
_cell.length_c   1.000
_cell.angle_alpha   90.00
_cell.angle_beta   90.00
_cell.angle_gamma   90.00
#
_symmetry.space_group_name_H-M   'P 1'
#
loop_
_entity.id
_entity.type
_entity.pdbx_description
1 polymer ?
#
loop_
_entity_poly.entity_id
_entity_poly.type
_entity_poly.pdbx_seq_one_letter_code
_entity_poly.pdbx_strand_id
1 'polypeptide(L)'
;PGSVQMGTGAAASGIALNTNLVFSVNGARPNASAYTLDGGLNMDMYNNLPAAFPNPDTLQEFSILQNGYNAVNGRNAGAVVNMVTKSGSNEYRGVLYNFLRNDKLNTRNFFARGVDPLRRNQFGGTLGGPVRLPKYNGKDKTFFFFAYEGTRQRLGATSSSIVVPTALERQGDFSQSTLRGTRVSVAPPETVTPASPQGQPFPNSVIPASRLDPVARRFAEVFMPLPNSPGNIFAYNVSLPTDEDQITIK
;
A
#
# COMPACT_ATOMS: atom_id res chain seq x y z
N PRO A 1 18.83 -16.13 12.08
CA PRO A 1 18.89 -15.08 11.09
C PRO A 1 17.62 -15.17 10.25
N GLY A 2 16.67 -14.27 10.49
CA GLY A 2 15.35 -14.27 9.85
C GLY A 2 15.30 -13.30 8.69
N SER A 3 14.59 -13.67 7.62
CA SER A 3 14.15 -12.71 6.61
C SER A 3 12.91 -11.97 7.15
N VAL A 4 12.90 -10.66 7.04
CA VAL A 4 11.74 -9.81 7.37
C VAL A 4 11.17 -9.29 6.05
N GLN A 5 9.91 -9.56 5.81
CA GLN A 5 9.18 -8.93 4.72
C GLN A 5 8.87 -7.48 5.11
N MET A 6 9.40 -6.53 4.37
CA MET A 6 9.09 -5.12 4.56
C MET A 6 8.20 -4.67 3.41
N GLY A 7 6.93 -4.39 3.70
CA GLY A 7 6.07 -3.69 2.77
C GLY A 7 6.52 -2.23 2.70
N THR A 8 7.04 -1.81 1.58
CA THR A 8 7.37 -0.40 1.37
C THR A 8 6.26 0.26 0.56
N GLY A 9 5.48 1.07 1.22
CA GLY A 9 4.66 2.07 0.57
C GLY A 9 5.52 3.27 0.11
N ALA A 10 6.43 3.07 -0.81
CA ALA A 10 7.18 4.15 -1.42
C ALA A 10 6.84 4.22 -2.91
N ALA A 11 5.76 4.89 -3.23
CA ALA A 11 5.56 5.47 -4.55
C ALA A 11 6.56 6.63 -4.74
N ALA A 12 7.84 6.34 -4.88
CA ALA A 12 8.80 7.27 -5.42
C ALA A 12 8.83 7.05 -6.93
N SER A 13 8.33 8.00 -7.67
CA SER A 13 8.31 8.07 -9.14
C SER A 13 7.25 7.22 -9.85
N GLY A 14 5.99 7.66 -9.91
CA GLY A 14 5.05 7.48 -11.03
C GLY A 14 4.79 6.10 -11.66
N ILE A 15 5.59 5.11 -11.34
CA ILE A 15 5.45 3.73 -11.76
C ILE A 15 5.06 2.94 -10.51
N ALA A 16 3.82 2.50 -10.46
CA ALA A 16 3.35 1.56 -9.44
C ALA A 16 4.01 0.19 -9.68
N LEU A 17 5.26 0.06 -9.30
CA LEU A 17 5.87 -1.25 -9.13
C LEU A 17 5.21 -1.87 -7.92
N ASN A 18 4.69 -3.06 -8.06
CA ASN A 18 4.08 -3.82 -6.98
C ASN A 18 5.19 -4.29 -6.01
N THR A 19 5.69 -3.35 -5.19
CA THR A 19 6.84 -3.52 -4.31
C THR A 19 6.50 -4.19 -2.99
N ASN A 20 5.36 -4.87 -2.91
CA ASN A 20 4.85 -5.46 -1.66
C ASN A 20 5.68 -6.63 -1.13
N LEU A 21 6.66 -7.11 -1.86
CA LEU A 21 7.47 -8.28 -1.50
C LEU A 21 8.97 -7.98 -1.51
N VAL A 22 9.40 -7.02 -0.73
CA VAL A 22 10.82 -6.74 -0.54
C VAL A 22 11.31 -7.47 0.70
N PHE A 23 12.36 -8.27 0.56
CA PHE A 23 12.93 -9.03 1.67
C PHE A 23 14.22 -8.38 2.16
N SER A 24 14.26 -8.04 3.45
CA SER A 24 15.50 -7.76 4.17
C SER A 24 16.05 -9.07 4.74
N VAL A 25 17.26 -9.42 4.39
CA VAL A 25 17.89 -10.67 4.81
C VAL A 25 19.22 -10.36 5.51
N ASN A 26 19.44 -10.98 6.66
CA ASN A 26 20.65 -10.82 7.48
C ASN A 26 20.97 -9.36 7.87
N GLY A 27 19.94 -8.52 8.06
CA GLY A 27 20.12 -7.11 8.38
C GLY A 27 20.55 -6.21 7.20
N ALA A 28 20.65 -6.77 5.99
CA ALA A 28 20.90 -5.98 4.79
C ALA A 28 19.70 -5.09 4.43
N ARG A 29 19.95 -4.03 3.67
CA ARG A 29 18.88 -3.15 3.19
C ARG A 29 17.91 -3.93 2.27
N PRO A 30 16.62 -3.55 2.22
CA PRO A 30 15.64 -4.23 1.36
C PRO A 30 16.03 -4.31 -0.12
N ASN A 31 16.73 -3.30 -0.63
CA ASN A 31 17.21 -3.24 -2.01
C ASN A 31 18.61 -3.86 -2.23
N ALA A 32 19.11 -4.59 -1.24
CA ALA A 32 20.42 -5.26 -1.36
C ALA A 32 20.30 -6.71 -1.90
N SER A 33 19.09 -7.21 -2.09
CA SER A 33 18.82 -8.58 -2.56
C SER A 33 18.60 -8.63 -4.07
N ALA A 34 19.04 -9.72 -4.71
CA ALA A 34 18.75 -10.00 -6.11
C ALA A 34 17.49 -10.85 -6.26
N TYR A 35 16.78 -10.62 -7.34
CA TYR A 35 15.60 -11.40 -7.70
C TYR A 35 15.74 -11.92 -9.12
N THR A 36 15.55 -13.23 -9.28
CA THR A 36 15.62 -13.88 -10.59
C THR A 36 14.34 -14.66 -10.86
N LEU A 37 13.93 -14.69 -12.10
CA LEU A 37 12.79 -15.45 -12.59
C LEU A 37 13.22 -16.23 -13.83
N ASP A 38 13.08 -17.56 -13.78
CA ASP A 38 13.51 -18.48 -14.84
C ASP A 38 14.95 -18.22 -15.31
N GLY A 39 15.84 -17.86 -14.37
CA GLY A 39 17.25 -17.55 -14.65
C GLY A 39 17.53 -16.13 -15.15
N GLY A 40 16.51 -15.34 -15.46
CA GLY A 40 16.65 -13.92 -15.82
C GLY A 40 16.53 -13.00 -14.60
N LEU A 41 17.09 -11.80 -14.68
CA LEU A 41 16.92 -10.79 -13.64
C LEU A 41 15.46 -10.28 -13.65
N ASN A 42 14.81 -10.33 -12.49
CA ASN A 42 13.46 -9.84 -12.25
C ASN A 42 13.47 -8.65 -11.28
N MET A 43 14.15 -7.60 -11.67
CA MET A 43 14.30 -6.40 -10.84
C MET A 43 14.41 -5.13 -11.67
N ASP A 44 13.95 -4.04 -11.07
CA ASP A 44 14.25 -2.70 -11.54
C ASP A 44 15.71 -2.38 -11.23
N MET A 45 16.51 -2.17 -12.27
CA MET A 45 17.94 -1.92 -12.17
C MET A 45 18.28 -0.54 -11.59
N TYR A 46 17.32 0.38 -11.57
CA TYR A 46 17.54 1.74 -11.03
C TYR A 46 17.42 1.78 -9.50
N ASN A 47 16.40 1.15 -8.97
CA ASN A 47 16.12 1.15 -7.52
C ASN A 47 16.58 -0.14 -6.82
N ASN A 48 16.99 -1.17 -7.57
CA ASN A 48 17.24 -2.52 -7.09
C ASN A 48 16.03 -3.12 -6.34
N LEU A 49 14.84 -2.86 -6.87
CA LEU A 49 13.60 -3.41 -6.33
C LEU A 49 13.12 -4.56 -7.23
N PRO A 50 12.45 -5.57 -6.66
CA PRO A 50 11.89 -6.64 -7.46
C PRO A 50 10.83 -6.09 -8.43
N ALA A 51 10.79 -6.61 -9.64
CA ALA A 51 9.65 -6.47 -10.52
C ALA A 51 8.47 -7.31 -10.00
N ALA A 52 7.34 -7.32 -10.71
CA ALA A 52 6.18 -8.08 -10.30
C ALA A 52 6.54 -9.56 -10.08
N PHE A 53 6.11 -10.10 -8.94
CA PHE A 53 6.27 -11.52 -8.64
C PHE A 53 5.18 -12.31 -9.37
N PRO A 54 5.54 -13.44 -9.97
CA PRO A 54 4.52 -14.35 -10.47
C PRO A 54 3.69 -14.91 -9.31
N ASN A 55 2.44 -15.22 -9.61
CA ASN A 55 1.54 -15.87 -8.68
C ASN A 55 2.19 -17.13 -8.09
N PRO A 56 2.10 -17.39 -6.78
CA PRO A 56 2.63 -18.59 -6.13
C PRO A 56 2.21 -19.89 -6.80
N ASP A 57 0.96 -19.99 -7.29
CA ASP A 57 0.47 -21.17 -7.98
C ASP A 57 1.12 -21.42 -9.35
N THR A 58 1.80 -20.42 -9.92
CA THR A 58 2.58 -20.55 -11.14
C THR A 58 4.01 -21.02 -10.90
N LEU A 59 4.49 -20.96 -9.65
CA LEU A 59 5.85 -21.32 -9.31
C LEU A 59 5.99 -22.84 -9.13
N GLN A 60 7.06 -23.38 -9.71
CA GLN A 60 7.50 -24.73 -9.46
C GLN A 60 8.48 -24.75 -8.29
N GLU A 61 9.36 -23.75 -8.22
CA GLU A 61 10.37 -23.62 -7.19
C GLU A 61 10.53 -22.18 -6.75
N PHE A 62 10.70 -22.00 -5.46
CA PHE A 62 11.04 -20.73 -4.84
C PHE A 62 12.18 -20.98 -3.85
N SER A 63 13.32 -20.33 -4.07
CA SER A 63 14.48 -20.48 -3.20
C SER A 63 15.08 -19.14 -2.82
N ILE A 64 15.57 -19.05 -1.58
CA ILE A 64 16.27 -17.88 -1.05
C ILE A 64 17.66 -18.31 -0.61
N LEU A 65 18.68 -17.87 -1.33
CA LEU A 65 20.07 -18.08 -0.98
C LEU A 65 20.53 -16.92 -0.09
N GLN A 66 20.71 -17.19 1.19
CA GLN A 66 21.05 -16.16 2.18
C GLN A 66 22.56 -15.97 2.33
N ASN A 67 23.33 -17.02 2.18
CA ASN A 67 24.79 -17.03 2.31
C ASN A 67 25.41 -18.07 1.38
N GLY A 68 26.70 -17.93 1.09
CA GLY A 68 27.46 -18.95 0.38
C GLY A 68 27.14 -19.09 -1.10
N TYR A 69 26.48 -18.10 -1.72
CA TYR A 69 26.29 -18.09 -3.17
C TYR A 69 27.60 -17.75 -3.89
N ASN A 70 27.78 -18.32 -5.06
CA ASN A 70 28.97 -18.14 -5.86
C ASN A 70 29.01 -16.78 -6.59
N ALA A 71 30.14 -16.49 -7.27
CA ALA A 71 30.36 -15.23 -7.97
C ALA A 71 29.34 -14.94 -9.10
N VAL A 72 28.63 -15.94 -9.62
CA VAL A 72 27.55 -15.76 -10.61
C VAL A 72 26.43 -14.91 -10.04
N ASN A 73 26.18 -14.99 -8.74
CA ASN A 73 25.16 -14.24 -8.01
C ASN A 73 25.76 -13.05 -7.23
N GLY A 74 27.03 -12.72 -7.45
CA GLY A 74 27.84 -11.84 -6.59
C GLY A 74 27.54 -10.34 -6.68
N ARG A 75 26.48 -9.92 -7.34
CA ARG A 75 26.17 -8.51 -7.58
C ARG A 75 25.46 -7.82 -6.40
N ASN A 76 25.06 -8.57 -5.39
CA ASN A 76 24.20 -8.12 -4.31
C ASN A 76 24.79 -8.48 -2.96
N ALA A 77 24.62 -7.59 -1.99
CA ALA A 77 25.11 -7.77 -0.62
C ALA A 77 24.11 -8.50 0.30
N GLY A 78 22.87 -8.69 -0.15
CA GLY A 78 21.80 -9.36 0.59
C GLY A 78 21.65 -10.83 0.19
N ALA A 79 20.42 -11.22 -0.12
CA ALA A 79 20.10 -12.57 -0.58
C ALA A 79 19.89 -12.62 -2.10
N VAL A 80 19.87 -13.84 -2.63
CA VAL A 80 19.39 -14.11 -3.99
C VAL A 80 18.07 -14.88 -3.87
N VAL A 81 17.01 -14.28 -4.38
CA VAL A 81 15.68 -14.89 -4.46
C VAL A 81 15.52 -15.44 -5.87
N ASN A 82 15.44 -16.75 -5.99
CA ASN A 82 15.29 -17.42 -7.26
C ASN A 82 13.90 -18.03 -7.38
N MET A 83 13.24 -17.74 -8.48
CA MET A 83 11.90 -18.21 -8.80
C MET A 83 11.93 -18.95 -10.13
N VAL A 84 11.33 -20.14 -10.15
CA VAL A 84 11.20 -20.93 -11.35
C VAL A 84 9.73 -21.20 -11.61
N THR A 85 9.23 -20.80 -12.78
CA THR A 85 7.85 -21.05 -13.15
C THR A 85 7.61 -22.50 -13.59
N LYS A 86 6.40 -23.00 -13.37
CA LYS A 86 5.99 -24.32 -13.87
C LYS A 86 6.09 -24.36 -15.39
N SER A 87 6.31 -25.55 -15.89
CA SER A 87 6.28 -25.87 -17.32
C SER A 87 5.19 -26.91 -17.61
N GLY A 88 4.74 -26.99 -18.83
CA GLY A 88 3.90 -28.09 -19.27
C GLY A 88 4.66 -29.44 -19.21
N SER A 89 3.89 -30.51 -19.15
CA SER A 89 4.38 -31.88 -19.15
C SER A 89 3.63 -32.71 -20.21
N ASN A 90 3.93 -34.02 -20.28
CA ASN A 90 3.19 -34.93 -21.18
C ASN A 90 1.73 -35.20 -20.76
N GLU A 91 1.36 -34.76 -19.58
CA GLU A 91 0.00 -34.88 -19.04
C GLU A 91 -0.61 -33.50 -18.91
N TYR A 92 -1.90 -33.40 -19.24
CA TYR A 92 -2.66 -32.20 -18.96
C TYR A 92 -2.91 -32.10 -17.45
N ARG A 93 -2.46 -31.02 -16.85
CA ARG A 93 -2.65 -30.71 -15.44
C ARG A 93 -3.12 -29.30 -15.30
N GLY A 94 -4.10 -29.08 -14.45
CA GLY A 94 -4.63 -27.77 -14.18
C GLY A 94 -5.22 -27.67 -12.77
N VAL A 95 -5.26 -26.45 -12.28
CA VAL A 95 -5.86 -26.10 -10.98
C VAL A 95 -6.72 -24.88 -11.17
N LEU A 96 -7.88 -24.85 -10.53
CA LEU A 96 -8.72 -23.66 -10.38
C LEU A 96 -8.85 -23.36 -8.91
N TYR A 97 -8.75 -22.10 -8.54
CA TYR A 97 -8.82 -21.67 -7.13
C TYR A 97 -9.57 -20.35 -6.99
N ASN A 98 -10.13 -20.17 -5.80
CA ASN A 98 -10.70 -18.90 -5.37
C ASN A 98 -10.44 -18.71 -3.87
N PHE A 99 -9.86 -17.58 -3.51
CA PHE A 99 -9.61 -17.18 -2.12
C PHE A 99 -10.42 -15.93 -1.82
N LEU A 100 -11.35 -16.05 -0.88
CA LEU A 100 -12.18 -14.94 -0.42
C LEU A 100 -11.75 -14.54 0.99
N ARG A 101 -11.45 -13.25 1.18
CA ARG A 101 -11.27 -12.64 2.48
C ARG A 101 -12.23 -11.47 2.63
N ASN A 102 -13.00 -11.48 3.71
CA ASN A 102 -14.01 -10.48 3.99
C ASN A 102 -13.91 -10.04 5.45
N ASP A 103 -14.03 -8.75 5.70
CA ASP A 103 -14.06 -8.15 7.03
C ASP A 103 -15.14 -8.75 7.94
N LYS A 104 -16.28 -9.14 7.38
CA LYS A 104 -17.36 -9.81 8.12
C LYS A 104 -16.97 -11.20 8.67
N LEU A 105 -15.95 -11.82 8.11
CA LEU A 105 -15.42 -13.13 8.53
C LEU A 105 -14.14 -12.98 9.38
N ASN A 106 -13.64 -11.76 9.55
CA ASN A 106 -12.46 -11.46 10.33
C ASN A 106 -12.82 -10.99 11.75
N THR A 107 -11.93 -11.24 12.70
CA THR A 107 -11.97 -10.61 14.01
C THR A 107 -11.15 -9.33 14.01
N ARG A 108 -11.44 -8.48 14.98
CA ARG A 108 -10.67 -7.26 15.25
C ARG A 108 -9.24 -7.60 15.69
N ASN A 109 -8.25 -6.85 15.19
CA ASN A 109 -6.91 -6.90 15.77
C ASN A 109 -6.98 -6.46 17.24
N PHE A 110 -6.19 -7.09 18.11
CA PHE A 110 -6.21 -6.85 19.55
C PHE A 110 -6.06 -5.37 19.91
N PHE A 111 -5.18 -4.64 19.22
CA PHE A 111 -4.92 -3.23 19.48
C PHE A 111 -5.80 -2.28 18.66
N ALA A 112 -6.60 -2.78 17.73
CA ALA A 112 -7.46 -1.92 16.89
C ALA A 112 -8.78 -1.59 17.61
N ARG A 113 -9.33 -0.41 17.33
CA ARG A 113 -10.64 0.01 17.85
C ARG A 113 -11.82 -0.67 17.16
N GLY A 114 -11.62 -1.18 15.95
CA GLY A 114 -12.63 -1.83 15.12
C GLY A 114 -12.04 -2.85 14.17
N VAL A 115 -12.88 -3.51 13.39
CA VAL A 115 -12.45 -4.41 12.30
C VAL A 115 -12.08 -3.55 11.11
N ASP A 116 -10.89 -3.78 10.54
CA ASP A 116 -10.46 -3.08 9.34
C ASP A 116 -11.32 -3.54 8.15
N PRO A 117 -11.98 -2.61 7.42
CA PRO A 117 -12.78 -2.97 6.26
C PRO A 117 -11.88 -3.55 5.17
N LEU A 118 -12.05 -4.82 4.87
CA LEU A 118 -11.29 -5.51 3.83
C LEU A 118 -12.19 -6.48 3.08
N ARG A 119 -12.26 -6.32 1.78
CA ARG A 119 -12.84 -7.31 0.87
C ARG A 119 -11.81 -7.62 -0.19
N ARG A 120 -11.33 -8.86 -0.18
CA ARG A 120 -10.39 -9.35 -1.19
C ARG A 120 -10.91 -10.64 -1.78
N ASN A 121 -10.97 -10.68 -3.09
CA ASN A 121 -11.24 -11.88 -3.87
C ASN A 121 -10.06 -12.11 -4.81
N GLN A 122 -9.45 -13.27 -4.70
CA GLN A 122 -8.33 -13.70 -5.52
C GLN A 122 -8.72 -15.01 -6.17
N PHE A 123 -8.81 -15.01 -7.48
CA PHE A 123 -9.28 -16.16 -8.26
C PHE A 123 -8.37 -16.38 -9.46
N GLY A 124 -8.25 -17.62 -9.84
CA GLY A 124 -7.37 -17.94 -10.95
C GLY A 124 -7.35 -19.41 -11.30
N GLY A 125 -6.46 -19.73 -12.22
CA GLY A 125 -6.23 -21.09 -12.60
C GLY A 125 -4.97 -21.25 -13.41
N THR A 126 -4.48 -22.49 -13.42
CA THR A 126 -3.33 -22.89 -14.20
C THR A 126 -3.71 -24.06 -15.09
N LEU A 127 -3.13 -24.14 -16.28
CA LEU A 127 -3.28 -25.26 -17.21
C LEU A 127 -1.96 -25.50 -17.92
N GLY A 128 -1.46 -26.71 -17.90
CA GLY A 128 -0.26 -27.12 -18.62
C GLY A 128 -0.41 -28.49 -19.26
N GLY A 129 0.31 -28.73 -20.32
CA GLY A 129 0.27 -30.00 -21.02
C GLY A 129 1.01 -30.00 -22.36
N PRO A 130 0.93 -31.10 -23.13
CA PRO A 130 1.52 -31.17 -24.47
C PRO A 130 0.65 -30.41 -25.48
N VAL A 131 1.29 -29.73 -26.42
CA VAL A 131 0.58 -29.08 -27.54
C VAL A 131 0.05 -30.15 -28.48
N ARG A 132 -1.27 -30.24 -28.64
CA ARG A 132 -1.92 -31.14 -29.60
C ARG A 132 -2.78 -30.34 -30.56
N LEU A 133 -2.46 -30.44 -31.84
CA LEU A 133 -3.20 -29.83 -32.93
C LEU A 133 -3.62 -30.92 -33.94
N PRO A 134 -4.58 -30.69 -34.83
CA PRO A 134 -5.11 -31.72 -35.74
C PRO A 134 -4.05 -32.46 -36.58
N LYS A 135 -2.90 -31.79 -36.84
CA LYS A 135 -1.78 -32.36 -37.62
C LYS A 135 -0.47 -32.41 -36.85
N TYR A 136 -0.49 -32.11 -35.52
CA TYR A 136 0.71 -32.05 -34.71
C TYR A 136 0.51 -32.67 -33.33
N ASN A 137 1.34 -33.66 -33.01
CA ASN A 137 1.39 -34.25 -31.67
C ASN A 137 2.69 -33.82 -30.98
N GLY A 138 2.56 -32.91 -30.04
CA GLY A 138 3.67 -32.38 -29.28
C GLY A 138 4.10 -33.20 -28.06
N LYS A 139 3.53 -34.42 -27.89
CA LYS A 139 3.96 -35.33 -26.83
C LYS A 139 5.46 -35.55 -26.91
N ASP A 140 6.16 -35.44 -25.78
CA ASP A 140 7.62 -35.52 -25.64
C ASP A 140 8.44 -34.45 -26.41
N LYS A 141 7.78 -33.42 -26.97
CA LYS A 141 8.42 -32.40 -27.82
C LYS A 141 8.08 -30.99 -27.47
N THR A 142 6.78 -30.68 -27.37
CA THR A 142 6.31 -29.30 -27.21
C THR A 142 5.23 -29.22 -26.14
N PHE A 143 5.47 -28.41 -25.15
CA PHE A 143 4.60 -28.22 -24.02
C PHE A 143 4.15 -26.77 -23.94
N PHE A 144 3.05 -26.54 -23.25
CA PHE A 144 2.62 -25.21 -22.89
C PHE A 144 2.28 -25.15 -21.40
N PHE A 145 2.37 -23.98 -20.84
CA PHE A 145 1.86 -23.63 -19.52
C PHE A 145 1.18 -22.30 -19.62
N PHE A 146 -0.03 -22.23 -19.09
CA PHE A 146 -0.82 -21.01 -18.98
C PHE A 146 -1.31 -20.85 -17.55
N ALA A 147 -1.23 -19.64 -17.04
CA ALA A 147 -1.77 -19.27 -15.74
C ALA A 147 -2.43 -17.89 -15.82
N TYR A 148 -3.54 -17.75 -15.13
CA TYR A 148 -4.24 -16.50 -14.93
C TYR A 148 -4.59 -16.33 -13.46
N GLU A 149 -4.38 -15.13 -12.92
CA GLU A 149 -4.88 -14.72 -11.61
C GLU A 149 -5.49 -13.32 -11.69
N GLY A 150 -6.68 -13.19 -11.12
CA GLY A 150 -7.31 -11.90 -10.88
C GLY A 150 -7.41 -11.62 -9.39
N THR A 151 -6.93 -10.47 -8.94
CA THR A 151 -7.11 -9.96 -7.58
C THR A 151 -8.02 -8.76 -7.62
N ARG A 152 -9.08 -8.80 -6.83
CA ARG A 152 -10.03 -7.70 -6.63
C ARG A 152 -10.06 -7.36 -5.15
N GLN A 153 -9.44 -6.27 -4.79
CA GLN A 153 -9.33 -5.85 -3.39
C GLN A 153 -9.99 -4.49 -3.18
N ARG A 154 -10.71 -4.39 -2.08
CA ARG A 154 -11.25 -3.15 -1.55
C ARG A 154 -10.78 -3.05 -0.11
N LEU A 155 -9.78 -2.23 0.10
CA LEU A 155 -9.23 -1.94 1.42
C LEU A 155 -9.82 -0.61 1.90
N GLY A 156 -10.49 -0.64 3.03
CA GLY A 156 -10.91 0.59 3.69
C GLY A 156 -9.76 1.12 4.55
N ALA A 157 -9.32 2.33 4.24
CA ALA A 157 -8.39 3.05 5.11
C ALA A 157 -9.18 4.04 5.95
N THR A 158 -9.08 3.93 7.27
CA THR A 158 -9.65 4.91 8.20
C THR A 158 -8.57 5.95 8.51
N SER A 159 -8.80 7.18 8.10
CA SER A 159 -8.00 8.31 8.54
C SER A 159 -8.63 8.92 9.79
N SER A 160 -7.97 8.79 10.92
CA SER A 160 -8.47 9.31 12.20
C SER A 160 -7.77 10.59 12.67
N SER A 161 -6.91 11.16 11.86
CA SER A 161 -6.00 12.22 12.29
C SER A 161 -6.18 13.58 11.58
N ILE A 162 -7.25 13.76 10.82
CA ILE A 162 -7.53 15.05 10.17
C ILE A 162 -8.23 15.95 11.18
N VAL A 163 -7.52 17.00 11.60
CA VAL A 163 -8.09 18.06 12.42
C VAL A 163 -8.78 19.07 11.50
N VAL A 164 -10.02 19.36 11.79
CA VAL A 164 -10.84 20.31 11.01
C VAL A 164 -11.47 21.37 11.92
N PRO A 165 -11.70 22.60 11.42
CA PRO A 165 -12.30 23.64 12.23
C PRO A 165 -13.74 23.31 12.60
N THR A 166 -14.10 23.59 13.85
CA THR A 166 -15.47 23.48 14.35
C THR A 166 -16.37 24.55 13.71
N ALA A 167 -17.67 24.44 13.93
CA ALA A 167 -18.63 25.46 13.47
C ALA A 167 -18.35 26.83 14.10
N LEU A 168 -17.92 26.88 15.36
CA LEU A 168 -17.57 28.12 16.06
C LEU A 168 -16.28 28.72 15.48
N GLU A 169 -15.26 27.92 15.30
CA GLU A 169 -13.97 28.35 14.72
C GLU A 169 -14.14 28.94 13.32
N ARG A 170 -15.04 28.39 12.50
CA ARG A 170 -15.37 28.94 11.17
C ARG A 170 -16.01 30.32 11.23
N GLN A 171 -16.65 30.64 12.34
CA GLN A 171 -17.23 31.96 12.62
C GLN A 171 -16.24 32.90 13.32
N GLY A 172 -15.00 32.44 13.55
CA GLY A 172 -13.97 33.20 14.24
C GLY A 172 -14.00 33.08 15.77
N ASP A 173 -14.84 32.21 16.31
CA ASP A 173 -14.93 31.97 17.75
C ASP A 173 -14.04 30.81 18.19
N PHE A 174 -12.93 31.12 18.81
CA PHE A 174 -11.96 30.17 19.35
C PHE A 174 -12.05 30.03 20.88
N SER A 175 -13.10 30.58 21.52
CA SER A 175 -13.26 30.57 22.96
C SER A 175 -13.27 29.18 23.59
N GLN A 176 -13.69 28.18 22.82
CA GLN A 176 -13.74 26.76 23.25
C GLN A 176 -12.61 25.90 22.67
N SER A 177 -11.78 26.49 21.82
CA SER A 177 -10.72 25.75 21.14
C SER A 177 -9.58 25.44 22.08
N THR A 178 -9.10 24.21 22.01
CA THR A 178 -7.94 23.73 22.78
C THR A 178 -6.90 23.10 21.88
N LEU A 179 -5.63 23.38 22.15
CA LEU A 179 -4.50 22.71 21.52
C LEU A 179 -3.69 22.00 22.61
N ARG A 180 -3.60 20.67 22.53
CA ARG A 180 -2.92 19.83 23.54
C ARG A 180 -3.40 20.10 24.98
N GLY A 181 -4.70 20.35 25.16
CA GLY A 181 -5.29 20.63 26.46
C GLY A 181 -5.18 22.07 26.95
N THR A 182 -4.48 22.94 26.21
CA THR A 182 -4.35 24.38 26.52
C THR A 182 -5.33 25.18 25.65
N ARG A 183 -6.00 26.16 26.23
CA ARG A 183 -6.87 27.07 25.46
C ARG A 183 -6.09 27.81 24.39
N VAL A 184 -6.66 27.88 23.20
CA VAL A 184 -6.07 28.62 22.09
C VAL A 184 -6.28 30.11 22.33
N SER A 185 -5.21 30.88 22.23
CA SER A 185 -5.23 32.36 22.25
C SER A 185 -4.99 32.85 20.83
N VAL A 186 -5.92 33.63 20.28
CA VAL A 186 -5.80 34.18 18.93
C VAL A 186 -5.55 35.68 19.02
N ALA A 187 -4.43 36.13 18.44
CA ALA A 187 -4.06 37.53 18.42
C ALA A 187 -3.95 38.07 17.00
N PRO A 188 -4.27 39.35 16.75
CA PRO A 188 -4.05 39.98 15.46
C PRO A 188 -2.54 40.00 15.12
N PRO A 189 -2.16 39.71 13.86
CA PRO A 189 -0.75 39.67 13.46
C PRO A 189 0.02 40.96 13.75
N GLU A 190 -0.64 42.09 13.69
CA GLU A 190 -0.05 43.42 13.95
C GLU A 190 0.35 43.64 15.41
N THR A 191 -0.15 42.82 16.32
CA THR A 191 0.20 42.91 17.75
C THR A 191 1.37 41.98 18.12
N VAL A 192 1.79 41.12 17.22
CA VAL A 192 2.91 40.21 17.40
C VAL A 192 4.21 40.96 17.12
N THR A 193 5.03 41.09 18.14
CA THR A 193 6.34 41.77 18.05
C THR A 193 7.43 40.88 18.65
N PRO A 194 8.74 41.16 18.37
CA PRO A 194 9.82 40.41 19.02
C PRO A 194 9.77 40.50 20.56
N ALA A 195 9.25 41.60 21.10
CA ALA A 195 9.06 41.78 22.54
C ALA A 195 7.80 41.13 23.10
N SER A 196 6.80 40.86 22.24
CA SER A 196 5.56 40.18 22.58
C SER A 196 5.23 39.12 21.50
N PRO A 197 5.90 37.98 21.54
CA PRO A 197 5.72 36.94 20.49
C PRO A 197 4.32 36.34 20.39
N GLN A 198 3.52 36.49 21.43
CA GLN A 198 2.13 35.99 21.45
C GLN A 198 1.10 37.06 21.05
N GLY A 199 1.54 38.31 20.90
CA GLY A 199 0.66 39.45 20.61
C GLY A 199 -0.37 39.74 21.72
N GLN A 200 -1.27 40.65 21.45
CA GLN A 200 -2.42 40.94 22.34
C GLN A 200 -3.63 40.13 21.81
N PRO A 201 -4.16 39.19 22.58
CA PRO A 201 -5.28 38.36 22.12
C PRO A 201 -6.53 39.16 21.89
N PHE A 202 -7.36 38.73 20.96
CA PHE A 202 -8.71 39.17 20.85
C PHE A 202 -9.51 38.88 22.15
N PRO A 203 -10.42 39.73 22.58
CA PRO A 203 -11.29 39.44 23.70
C PRO A 203 -11.95 38.07 23.55
N ASN A 204 -11.85 37.25 24.59
CA ASN A 204 -12.33 35.87 24.59
C ASN A 204 -11.85 34.97 23.43
N SER A 205 -10.75 35.33 22.75
CA SER A 205 -10.28 34.66 21.54
C SER A 205 -11.31 34.62 20.39
N VAL A 206 -12.11 35.66 20.27
CA VAL A 206 -13.13 35.82 19.20
C VAL A 206 -12.65 36.86 18.20
N ILE A 207 -12.48 36.46 16.96
CA ILE A 207 -12.14 37.36 15.86
C ILE A 207 -13.39 38.09 15.39
N PRO A 208 -13.42 39.44 15.37
CA PRO A 208 -14.56 40.18 14.84
C PRO A 208 -14.90 39.78 13.41
N ALA A 209 -16.20 39.67 13.11
CA ALA A 209 -16.67 39.24 11.78
C ALA A 209 -16.17 40.13 10.63
N SER A 210 -15.94 41.43 10.91
CA SER A 210 -15.36 42.37 9.94
C SER A 210 -13.90 42.07 9.56
N ARG A 211 -13.20 41.22 10.33
CA ARG A 211 -11.81 40.80 10.07
C ARG A 211 -11.73 39.43 9.45
N LEU A 212 -12.82 38.71 9.28
CA LEU A 212 -12.85 37.42 8.62
C LEU A 212 -12.92 37.63 7.10
N ASP A 213 -11.99 37.07 6.40
CA ASP A 213 -11.99 37.06 4.94
C ASP A 213 -13.19 36.26 4.41
N PRO A 214 -14.09 36.89 3.59
CA PRO A 214 -15.27 36.20 3.10
C PRO A 214 -14.97 35.04 2.16
N VAL A 215 -13.84 35.08 1.43
CA VAL A 215 -13.41 34.00 0.53
C VAL A 215 -12.93 32.81 1.36
N ALA A 216 -12.10 33.05 2.39
CA ALA A 216 -11.62 32.01 3.28
C ALA A 216 -12.77 31.34 4.04
N ARG A 217 -13.76 32.12 4.49
CA ARG A 217 -14.95 31.60 5.13
C ARG A 217 -15.77 30.72 4.19
N ARG A 218 -15.98 31.17 2.95
CA ARG A 218 -16.70 30.39 1.95
C ARG A 218 -15.94 29.12 1.56
N PHE A 219 -14.63 29.18 1.48
CA PHE A 219 -13.79 28.01 1.25
C PHE A 219 -13.96 26.97 2.37
N ALA A 220 -13.90 27.40 3.62
CA ALA A 220 -14.08 26.52 4.77
C ALA A 220 -15.49 25.89 4.81
N GLU A 221 -16.52 26.65 4.43
CA GLU A 221 -17.89 26.12 4.34
C GLU A 221 -18.07 25.05 3.27
N VAL A 222 -17.45 25.21 2.10
CA VAL A 222 -17.64 24.34 0.94
C VAL A 222 -16.71 23.12 0.96
N PHE A 223 -15.45 23.32 1.33
CA PHE A 223 -14.41 22.29 1.16
C PHE A 223 -13.95 21.62 2.45
N MET A 224 -14.22 22.19 3.61
CA MET A 224 -13.84 21.57 4.87
C MET A 224 -15.05 20.93 5.53
N PRO A 225 -15.07 19.64 5.83
CA PRO A 225 -16.13 19.01 6.58
C PRO A 225 -16.15 19.50 8.03
N LEU A 226 -17.28 19.37 8.73
CA LEU A 226 -17.33 19.56 10.18
C LEU A 226 -16.77 18.33 10.91
N PRO A 227 -16.20 18.49 12.12
CA PRO A 227 -15.74 17.35 12.90
C PRO A 227 -16.91 16.40 13.20
N ASN A 228 -16.63 15.09 13.10
CA ASN A 228 -17.57 14.02 13.43
C ASN A 228 -17.06 13.15 14.60
N SER A 229 -15.96 13.55 15.21
CA SER A 229 -15.33 12.87 16.35
C SER A 229 -14.75 13.88 17.33
N PRO A 230 -14.60 13.51 18.63
CA PRO A 230 -14.02 14.40 19.64
C PRO A 230 -12.63 14.90 19.27
N GLY A 231 -12.27 16.12 19.69
CA GLY A 231 -10.96 16.73 19.44
C GLY A 231 -10.83 17.37 18.05
N ASN A 232 -11.91 17.87 17.49
CA ASN A 232 -11.93 18.52 16.17
C ASN A 232 -11.51 17.58 15.04
N ILE A 233 -11.73 16.28 15.20
CA ILE A 233 -11.33 15.27 14.24
C ILE A 233 -12.48 14.99 13.27
N PHE A 234 -12.16 14.97 11.99
CA PHE A 234 -13.01 14.39 10.96
C PHE A 234 -12.45 13.02 10.57
N ALA A 235 -13.15 11.97 10.97
CA ALA A 235 -12.82 10.61 10.59
C ALA A 235 -13.62 10.22 9.34
N TYR A 236 -12.94 9.66 8.35
CA TYR A 236 -13.58 9.16 7.13
C TYR A 236 -12.93 7.85 6.67
N ASN A 237 -13.74 7.05 6.04
CA ASN A 237 -13.27 5.78 5.46
C ASN A 237 -13.15 5.96 3.94
N VAL A 238 -11.96 5.75 3.42
CA VAL A 238 -11.71 5.70 1.99
C VAL A 238 -11.57 4.24 1.58
N SER A 239 -12.34 3.82 0.58
CA SER A 239 -12.11 2.53 -0.05
C SER A 239 -11.06 2.69 -1.13
N LEU A 240 -9.95 2.00 -0.97
CA LEU A 240 -8.87 1.94 -1.95
C LEU A 240 -9.08 0.68 -2.81
N PRO A 241 -9.62 0.84 -4.02
CA PRO A 241 -9.77 -0.28 -4.93
C PRO A 241 -8.41 -0.65 -5.52
N THR A 242 -8.11 -1.94 -5.51
CA THR A 242 -6.97 -2.52 -6.23
C THR A 242 -7.50 -3.66 -7.07
N ASP A 243 -7.44 -3.51 -8.38
CA ASP A 243 -7.81 -4.52 -9.35
C ASP A 243 -6.56 -4.87 -10.14
N GLU A 244 -6.14 -6.13 -10.08
CA GLU A 244 -4.92 -6.63 -10.70
C GLU A 244 -5.24 -7.92 -11.46
N ASP A 245 -4.72 -8.02 -12.66
CA ASP A 245 -4.82 -9.21 -13.50
C ASP A 245 -3.41 -9.62 -13.93
N GLN A 246 -3.04 -10.86 -13.66
CA GLN A 246 -1.75 -11.42 -14.02
C GLN A 246 -1.92 -12.62 -14.94
N ILE A 247 -1.16 -12.63 -16.04
CA ILE A 247 -1.14 -13.73 -17.01
C ILE A 247 0.31 -14.20 -17.15
N THR A 248 0.50 -15.51 -17.07
CA THR A 248 1.80 -16.16 -17.33
C THR A 248 1.61 -17.18 -18.44
N ILE A 249 2.47 -17.12 -19.45
CA ILE A 249 2.48 -18.06 -20.60
C ILE A 249 3.91 -18.54 -20.78
N LYS A 250 4.07 -19.84 -20.97
CA LYS A 250 5.38 -20.46 -21.20
C LYS A 250 5.27 -21.58 -22.25
#